data_f296867c898a143e59a65856bf0caff4
#
_entry.id   f296867c898a143e59a65856bf0caff4
#
_cell.length_a   1.000
_cell.length_b   1.000
_cell.length_c   1.000
_cell.angle_alpha   90.00
_cell.angle_beta   90.00
_cell.angle_gamma   90.00
#
_symmetry.space_group_name_H-M   'P 1'
#
loop_
_entity.id
_entity.type
_entity.pdbx_description
1 polymer ?
#
loop_
_entity_poly.entity_id
_entity_poly.type
_entity_poly.pdbx_seq_one_letter_code
_entity_poly.pdbx_strand_id
1 'polypeptide(L)'
;MVKRLNLKLANVARSGTVRNINRQIILNYIREQGPISRADISKITDLQRSTVSLIVEELIQTGLINEVYGESSGGRPPQLLSLKTTHAVAIGVDLGKKHTVVATTDLSGRILEKEQFLTEKDFDKTLSQIIEIASYFIQKNKGSIEGIGVSVPGMVESWDGDVLIIPHLDWHYPKIAERIKKATGLPVKVENDANSAALAELWLGRPEIKNVRNFILVYITKGIGTGIVFDGQIYRGKDGVAGEFGHMTIGDNAPIACATGSYRCWEAFASERAAVARYMKLSESQNGNQQISFSKIVDIAIEGDEKAILALKETAKYIGIGISNLIQGLSPEVTLIAGTIVRAWSLISDEINTAASGGICQGYPSVNIMPSTLGSSPTLKGAFSLIFANKFSINTGQKIIDI
;
A
#
# COMPACT_ATOMS: atom_id res chain seq x y z
N MET A 1 -21.21 -17.37 7.39
CA MET A 1 -21.29 -17.10 5.95
C MET A 1 -21.19 -18.40 5.19
N VAL A 2 -22.25 -18.82 4.49
CA VAL A 2 -22.22 -20.08 3.73
C VAL A 2 -21.68 -19.77 2.34
N LYS A 3 -20.40 -20.07 2.08
CA LYS A 3 -19.82 -19.96 0.72
C LYS A 3 -20.22 -21.22 -0.07
N ARG A 4 -20.74 -21.05 -1.26
CA ARG A 4 -21.00 -22.16 -2.18
C ARG A 4 -19.67 -22.81 -2.57
N LEU A 5 -19.50 -24.11 -2.28
CA LEU A 5 -18.29 -24.83 -2.64
C LEU A 5 -18.21 -24.99 -4.17
N ASN A 6 -17.16 -24.46 -4.77
CA ASN A 6 -16.89 -24.71 -6.18
C ASN A 6 -16.10 -26.02 -6.32
N LEU A 7 -16.77 -27.09 -6.67
CA LEU A 7 -16.19 -28.43 -6.76
C LEU A 7 -15.07 -28.55 -7.81
N LYS A 8 -15.02 -27.67 -8.81
CA LYS A 8 -13.93 -27.64 -9.81
C LYS A 8 -12.61 -27.14 -9.21
N LEU A 9 -12.68 -26.46 -8.06
CA LEU A 9 -11.56 -25.82 -7.38
C LEU A 9 -11.28 -26.41 -6.00
N ALA A 10 -12.10 -27.38 -5.58
CA ALA A 10 -11.92 -28.05 -4.29
C ALA A 10 -10.69 -28.97 -4.34
N ASN A 11 -9.62 -28.55 -3.70
CA ASN A 11 -8.44 -29.37 -3.46
C ASN A 11 -8.52 -30.02 -2.09
N VAL A 12 -8.29 -31.34 -2.03
CA VAL A 12 -8.16 -32.05 -0.76
C VAL A 12 -6.88 -31.59 -0.08
N ALA A 13 -6.99 -31.17 1.19
CA ALA A 13 -5.83 -30.80 1.98
C ALA A 13 -4.88 -32.00 2.15
N ARG A 14 -3.69 -31.93 1.55
CA ARG A 14 -2.62 -32.91 1.74
C ARG A 14 -1.78 -32.51 2.96
N SER A 15 -1.07 -33.44 3.55
CA SER A 15 -0.20 -33.20 4.72
C SER A 15 0.82 -32.07 4.46
N GLY A 16 1.38 -31.98 3.26
CA GLY A 16 2.26 -30.89 2.85
C GLY A 16 1.58 -29.51 2.83
N THR A 17 0.30 -29.45 2.43
CA THR A 17 -0.48 -28.20 2.45
C THR A 17 -0.71 -27.71 3.88
N VAL A 18 -1.07 -28.61 4.80
CA VAL A 18 -1.26 -28.29 6.23
C VAL A 18 0.05 -27.80 6.85
N ARG A 19 1.17 -28.47 6.55
CA ARG A 19 2.49 -28.03 7.04
C ARG A 19 2.85 -26.63 6.53
N ASN A 20 2.60 -26.34 5.27
CA ASN A 20 2.84 -25.01 4.68
C ASN A 20 1.96 -23.94 5.35
N ILE A 21 0.69 -24.23 5.60
CA ILE A 21 -0.21 -23.32 6.33
C ILE A 21 0.34 -23.03 7.73
N ASN A 22 0.71 -24.07 8.49
CA ASN A 22 1.27 -23.91 9.82
C ASN A 22 2.58 -23.12 9.81
N ARG A 23 3.44 -23.35 8.81
CA ARG A 23 4.67 -22.59 8.60
C ARG A 23 4.39 -21.09 8.40
N GLN A 24 3.40 -20.76 7.58
CA GLN A 24 2.99 -19.38 7.34
C GLN A 24 2.38 -18.74 8.59
N ILE A 25 1.56 -19.49 9.34
CA ILE A 25 0.99 -19.01 10.60
C ILE A 25 2.10 -18.66 11.59
N ILE A 26 3.05 -19.56 11.81
CA ILE A 26 4.18 -19.34 12.73
C ILE A 26 5.03 -18.15 12.30
N LEU A 27 5.37 -18.06 11.01
CA LEU A 27 6.15 -16.94 10.48
C LEU A 27 5.42 -15.59 10.66
N ASN A 28 4.10 -15.56 10.48
CA ASN A 28 3.32 -14.35 10.72
C ASN A 28 3.29 -13.97 12.20
N TYR A 29 3.15 -14.91 13.13
CA TYR A 29 3.25 -14.60 14.56
C TYR A 29 4.61 -14.04 14.94
N ILE A 30 5.70 -14.58 14.40
CA ILE A 30 7.06 -14.05 14.64
C ILE A 30 7.20 -12.64 14.06
N ARG A 31 6.61 -12.36 12.90
CA ARG A 31 6.62 -11.02 12.30
C ARG A 31 5.86 -10.00 13.14
N GLU A 32 4.69 -10.38 13.67
CA GLU A 32 3.75 -9.44 14.30
C GLU A 32 4.01 -9.24 15.78
N GLN A 33 4.47 -10.29 16.46
CA GLN A 33 4.63 -10.31 17.91
C GLN A 33 6.07 -10.58 18.35
N GLY A 34 7.00 -10.72 17.39
CA GLY A 34 8.40 -10.95 17.73
C GLY A 34 9.04 -9.75 18.44
N PRO A 35 10.00 -10.02 19.35
CA PRO A 35 10.55 -11.34 19.72
C PRO A 35 9.56 -12.19 20.54
N ILE A 36 9.32 -13.45 20.14
CA ILE A 36 8.34 -14.36 20.74
C ILE A 36 8.95 -15.76 20.97
N SER A 37 8.57 -16.45 22.05
CA SER A 37 9.08 -17.78 22.34
C SER A 37 8.34 -18.89 21.58
N ARG A 38 9.01 -20.06 21.37
CA ARG A 38 8.36 -21.26 20.83
C ARG A 38 7.16 -21.70 21.67
N ALA A 39 7.24 -21.51 22.99
CA ALA A 39 6.18 -21.88 23.91
C ALA A 39 4.94 -21.00 23.73
N ASP A 40 5.11 -19.70 23.57
CA ASP A 40 4.00 -18.77 23.32
C ASP A 40 3.36 -19.03 21.96
N ILE A 41 4.16 -19.30 20.93
CA ILE A 41 3.62 -19.70 19.60
C ILE A 41 2.78 -20.97 19.72
N SER A 42 3.29 -21.99 20.44
CA SER A 42 2.53 -23.24 20.67
C SER A 42 1.21 -22.97 21.38
N LYS A 43 1.21 -22.09 22.40
CA LYS A 43 0.03 -21.73 23.18
C LYS A 43 -1.01 -20.95 22.35
N ILE A 44 -0.56 -20.00 21.53
CA ILE A 44 -1.46 -19.15 20.73
C ILE A 44 -2.05 -19.92 19.55
N THR A 45 -1.26 -20.81 18.93
CA THR A 45 -1.68 -21.55 17.72
C THR A 45 -2.33 -22.88 18.00
N ASP A 46 -2.28 -23.35 19.25
CA ASP A 46 -2.69 -24.70 19.68
C ASP A 46 -1.94 -25.86 18.96
N LEU A 47 -0.79 -25.54 18.35
CA LEU A 47 0.08 -26.51 17.72
C LEU A 47 0.95 -27.21 18.77
N GLN A 48 1.20 -28.49 18.57
CA GLN A 48 2.12 -29.25 19.44
C GLN A 48 3.53 -28.62 19.43
N ARG A 49 4.21 -28.58 20.56
CA ARG A 49 5.56 -28.02 20.72
C ARG A 49 6.58 -28.63 19.76
N SER A 50 6.48 -29.92 19.47
CA SER A 50 7.32 -30.62 18.51
C SER A 50 7.12 -30.07 17.08
N THR A 51 5.87 -29.83 16.67
CA THR A 51 5.53 -29.25 15.38
C THR A 51 6.07 -27.83 15.25
N VAL A 52 5.88 -27.00 16.28
CA VAL A 52 6.44 -25.64 16.31
C VAL A 52 7.97 -25.68 16.20
N SER A 53 8.65 -26.55 16.95
CA SER A 53 10.12 -26.67 16.92
C SER A 53 10.63 -27.06 15.54
N LEU A 54 10.03 -28.05 14.89
CA LEU A 54 10.40 -28.47 13.53
C LEU A 54 10.26 -27.35 12.50
N ILE A 55 9.14 -26.61 12.57
CA ILE A 55 8.89 -25.48 11.65
C ILE A 55 9.86 -24.33 11.93
N VAL A 56 10.11 -24.01 13.19
CA VAL A 56 11.07 -22.96 13.58
C VAL A 56 12.47 -23.29 13.09
N GLU A 57 12.93 -24.54 13.22
CA GLU A 57 14.23 -24.97 12.70
C GLU A 57 14.33 -24.78 11.18
N GLU A 58 13.28 -25.15 10.44
CA GLU A 58 13.20 -24.92 9.00
C GLU A 58 13.28 -23.41 8.67
N LEU A 59 12.56 -22.56 9.42
CA LEU A 59 12.57 -21.11 9.24
C LEU A 59 13.96 -20.48 9.54
N ILE A 60 14.69 -21.02 10.52
CA ILE A 60 16.07 -20.62 10.82
C ILE A 60 17.01 -21.05 9.71
N GLN A 61 16.91 -22.30 9.24
CA GLN A 61 17.74 -22.83 8.14
C GLN A 61 17.54 -22.06 6.83
N THR A 62 16.30 -21.63 6.56
CA THR A 62 15.99 -20.78 5.41
C THR A 62 16.39 -19.31 5.59
N GLY A 63 16.93 -18.94 6.75
CA GLY A 63 17.42 -17.60 7.03
C GLY A 63 16.34 -16.52 7.20
N LEU A 64 15.09 -16.91 7.42
CA LEU A 64 13.96 -15.98 7.61
C LEU A 64 13.86 -15.44 9.02
N ILE A 65 14.27 -16.22 10.00
CA ILE A 65 14.24 -15.85 11.41
C ILE A 65 15.58 -16.17 12.08
N ASN A 66 15.79 -15.57 13.23
CA ASN A 66 16.93 -15.86 14.12
C ASN A 66 16.44 -15.97 15.57
N GLU A 67 17.28 -16.59 16.40
CA GLU A 67 17.09 -16.60 17.84
C GLU A 67 17.82 -15.42 18.47
N VAL A 68 17.14 -14.77 19.40
CA VAL A 68 17.67 -13.69 20.24
C VAL A 68 17.43 -14.05 21.71
N TYR A 69 18.31 -13.62 22.60
CA TYR A 69 18.10 -13.83 24.03
C TYR A 69 17.24 -12.71 24.60
N GLY A 70 16.18 -13.10 25.32
CA GLY A 70 15.35 -12.17 26.07
C GLY A 70 16.00 -11.76 27.40
N GLU A 71 15.39 -10.80 28.07
CA GLU A 71 15.85 -10.36 29.41
C GLU A 71 15.65 -11.50 30.43
N SER A 72 16.65 -11.71 31.29
CA SER A 72 16.60 -12.73 32.32
C SER A 72 15.95 -12.18 33.59
N SER A 73 14.94 -12.86 34.09
CA SER A 73 14.29 -12.58 35.38
C SER A 73 14.83 -13.43 36.54
N GLY A 74 16.10 -13.93 36.46
CA GLY A 74 16.74 -14.70 37.51
C GLY A 74 17.03 -16.16 37.16
N GLY A 75 16.93 -16.55 35.87
CA GLY A 75 17.26 -17.87 35.34
C GLY A 75 18.00 -17.77 34.00
N ARG A 76 18.06 -18.93 33.26
CA ARG A 76 18.60 -18.92 31.89
C ARG A 76 17.73 -18.01 31.02
N PRO A 77 18.33 -17.01 30.29
CA PRO A 77 17.56 -16.14 29.41
C PRO A 77 16.71 -16.93 28.42
N PRO A 78 15.43 -16.55 28.20
CA PRO A 78 14.59 -17.23 27.23
C PRO A 78 15.11 -16.99 25.81
N GLN A 79 15.07 -18.06 25.00
CA GLN A 79 15.33 -17.96 23.56
C GLN A 79 14.06 -17.47 22.86
N LEU A 80 14.14 -16.30 22.26
CA LEU A 80 13.05 -15.66 21.52
C LEU A 80 13.35 -15.68 20.03
N LEU A 81 12.31 -15.70 19.23
CA LEU A 81 12.36 -15.72 17.76
C LEU A 81 12.03 -14.34 17.20
N SER A 82 12.84 -13.87 16.29
CA SER A 82 12.60 -12.62 15.56
C SER A 82 12.87 -12.77 14.07
N LEU A 83 12.28 -11.91 13.24
CA LEU A 83 12.63 -11.86 11.82
C LEU A 83 14.10 -11.49 11.66
N LYS A 84 14.76 -12.13 10.69
CA LYS A 84 16.11 -11.78 10.32
C LYS A 84 16.10 -10.54 9.40
N THR A 85 16.57 -9.41 9.91
CA THR A 85 16.50 -8.11 9.25
C THR A 85 17.87 -7.63 8.74
N THR A 86 18.82 -8.53 8.54
CA THR A 86 20.21 -8.18 8.23
C THR A 86 20.53 -8.09 6.74
N HIS A 87 19.62 -8.51 5.88
CA HIS A 87 19.84 -8.58 4.42
C HIS A 87 18.72 -7.92 3.65
N ALA A 88 19.06 -7.33 2.50
CA ALA A 88 18.08 -6.93 1.53
C ALA A 88 17.37 -8.16 0.94
N VAL A 89 16.05 -8.17 0.93
CA VAL A 89 15.26 -9.33 0.44
C VAL A 89 14.35 -8.98 -0.73
N ALA A 90 14.09 -7.69 -0.96
CA ALA A 90 13.31 -7.26 -2.10
C ALA A 90 13.82 -5.93 -2.65
N ILE A 91 13.61 -5.71 -3.93
CA ILE A 91 13.72 -4.41 -4.58
C ILE A 91 12.29 -3.89 -4.80
N GLY A 92 12.06 -2.63 -4.43
CA GLY A 92 10.84 -1.89 -4.75
C GLY A 92 11.15 -0.79 -5.75
N VAL A 93 10.26 -0.65 -6.71
CA VAL A 93 10.27 0.44 -7.68
C VAL A 93 8.98 1.23 -7.51
N ASP A 94 9.09 2.50 -7.22
CA ASP A 94 7.96 3.44 -7.21
C ASP A 94 8.07 4.34 -8.43
N LEU A 95 7.32 4.00 -9.47
CA LEU A 95 7.30 4.73 -10.73
C LEU A 95 6.39 5.95 -10.60
N GLY A 96 6.97 7.09 -10.27
CA GLY A 96 6.21 8.33 -10.17
C GLY A 96 6.23 9.15 -11.47
N LYS A 97 5.31 10.10 -11.56
CA LYS A 97 5.20 11.00 -12.73
C LYS A 97 6.44 11.85 -12.99
N LYS A 98 7.13 12.30 -11.95
CA LYS A 98 8.33 13.16 -12.05
C LYS A 98 9.60 12.43 -11.66
N HIS A 99 9.53 11.55 -10.71
CA HIS A 99 10.67 10.82 -10.17
C HIS A 99 10.30 9.37 -10.01
N THR A 100 11.22 8.52 -10.38
CA THR A 100 11.19 7.09 -10.09
C THR A 100 12.14 6.81 -8.95
N VAL A 101 11.71 6.00 -7.99
CA VAL A 101 12.51 5.55 -6.86
C VAL A 101 12.74 4.06 -6.97
N VAL A 102 13.97 3.64 -6.83
CA VAL A 102 14.35 2.21 -6.71
C VAL A 102 15.03 2.03 -5.36
N ALA A 103 14.59 1.07 -4.58
CA ALA A 103 15.13 0.87 -3.24
C ALA A 103 15.17 -0.61 -2.87
N THR A 104 16.02 -0.95 -1.89
CA THR A 104 16.07 -2.27 -1.27
C THR A 104 15.49 -2.23 0.12
N THR A 105 14.94 -3.35 0.55
CA THR A 105 14.34 -3.50 1.88
C THR A 105 14.70 -4.82 2.52
N ASP A 106 14.72 -4.87 3.86
CA ASP A 106 14.74 -6.11 4.63
C ASP A 106 13.31 -6.66 4.86
N LEU A 107 13.20 -7.81 5.52
CA LEU A 107 11.91 -8.45 5.82
C LEU A 107 10.98 -7.63 6.73
N SER A 108 11.48 -6.64 7.45
CA SER A 108 10.67 -5.73 8.27
C SER A 108 10.07 -4.57 7.48
N GLY A 109 10.43 -4.43 6.21
CA GLY A 109 10.03 -3.28 5.39
C GLY A 109 10.89 -2.04 5.58
N ARG A 110 12.04 -2.15 6.29
CA ARG A 110 13.00 -1.05 6.44
C ARG A 110 13.78 -0.88 5.15
N ILE A 111 13.80 0.35 4.63
CA ILE A 111 14.61 0.72 3.45
C ILE A 111 16.08 0.70 3.86
N LEU A 112 16.90 -0.06 3.13
CA LEU A 112 18.33 -0.19 3.35
C LEU A 112 19.12 0.75 2.43
N GLU A 113 18.74 0.78 1.15
CA GLU A 113 19.35 1.62 0.13
C GLU A 113 18.26 2.19 -0.78
N LYS A 114 18.50 3.37 -1.32
CA LYS A 114 17.52 4.08 -2.15
C LYS A 114 18.23 4.96 -3.17
N GLU A 115 17.82 4.83 -4.43
CA GLU A 115 18.20 5.70 -5.53
C GLU A 115 16.95 6.35 -6.14
N GLN A 116 17.11 7.58 -6.61
CA GLN A 116 16.01 8.34 -7.21
C GLN A 116 16.51 9.07 -8.45
N PHE A 117 15.70 9.04 -9.51
CA PHE A 117 16.01 9.75 -10.76
C PHE A 117 14.75 10.36 -11.38
N LEU A 118 14.93 11.24 -12.37
CA LEU A 118 13.81 11.85 -13.11
C LEU A 118 13.17 10.81 -14.02
N THR A 119 11.85 10.69 -13.94
CA THR A 119 11.08 9.84 -14.87
C THR A 119 10.99 10.54 -16.21
N GLU A 120 11.56 9.98 -17.24
CA GLU A 120 11.44 10.47 -18.60
C GLU A 120 10.16 9.93 -19.26
N LYS A 121 9.61 10.68 -20.23
CA LYS A 121 8.50 10.19 -21.05
C LYS A 121 8.91 9.04 -21.95
N ASP A 122 10.18 8.99 -22.33
CA ASP A 122 10.77 7.86 -23.05
C ASP A 122 10.79 6.64 -22.15
N PHE A 123 9.98 5.66 -22.52
CA PHE A 123 9.82 4.42 -21.77
C PHE A 123 11.14 3.65 -21.65
N ASP A 124 11.88 3.51 -22.76
CA ASP A 124 13.10 2.71 -22.80
C ASP A 124 14.21 3.31 -21.92
N LYS A 125 14.30 4.63 -21.87
CA LYS A 125 15.27 5.31 -21.01
C LYS A 125 14.95 5.10 -19.54
N THR A 126 13.70 5.35 -19.12
CA THR A 126 13.28 5.15 -17.74
C THR A 126 13.46 3.70 -17.31
N LEU A 127 13.06 2.76 -18.16
CA LEU A 127 13.19 1.34 -17.85
C LEU A 127 14.65 0.88 -17.76
N SER A 128 15.52 1.39 -18.63
CA SER A 128 16.96 1.09 -18.59
C SER A 128 17.60 1.54 -17.29
N GLN A 129 17.25 2.73 -16.78
CA GLN A 129 17.72 3.21 -15.48
C GLN A 129 17.21 2.34 -14.31
N ILE A 130 15.94 1.92 -14.34
CA ILE A 130 15.40 0.99 -13.34
C ILE A 130 16.21 -0.31 -13.34
N ILE A 131 16.47 -0.88 -14.51
CA ILE A 131 17.20 -2.14 -14.66
C ILE A 131 18.65 -1.99 -14.19
N GLU A 132 19.32 -0.89 -14.52
CA GLU A 132 20.70 -0.60 -14.11
C GLU A 132 20.81 -0.57 -12.57
N ILE A 133 19.96 0.23 -11.91
CA ILE A 133 19.97 0.35 -10.44
C ILE A 133 19.59 -0.99 -9.79
N ALA A 134 18.56 -1.67 -10.30
CA ALA A 134 18.18 -2.99 -9.80
C ALA A 134 19.32 -4.02 -9.92
N SER A 135 20.03 -4.03 -11.05
CA SER A 135 21.18 -4.91 -11.28
C SER A 135 22.32 -4.60 -10.32
N TYR A 136 22.59 -3.33 -10.05
CA TYR A 136 23.57 -2.91 -9.05
C TYR A 136 23.20 -3.45 -7.66
N PHE A 137 21.94 -3.29 -7.23
CA PHE A 137 21.49 -3.80 -5.94
C PHE A 137 21.55 -5.33 -5.86
N ILE A 138 21.24 -6.05 -6.94
CA ILE A 138 21.33 -7.51 -6.99
C ILE A 138 22.79 -7.96 -6.81
N GLN A 139 23.74 -7.34 -7.52
CA GLN A 139 25.16 -7.67 -7.42
C GLN A 139 25.70 -7.42 -6.01
N LYS A 140 25.31 -6.30 -5.38
CA LYS A 140 25.74 -5.94 -4.03
C LYS A 140 25.21 -6.89 -2.96
N ASN A 141 24.00 -7.40 -3.12
CA ASN A 141 23.30 -8.24 -2.15
C ASN A 141 23.34 -9.76 -2.46
N LYS A 142 24.21 -10.20 -3.33
CA LYS A 142 24.54 -11.60 -3.71
C LYS A 142 23.56 -12.69 -3.26
N GLY A 143 22.46 -12.85 -4.01
CA GLY A 143 21.53 -13.98 -3.84
C GLY A 143 20.51 -13.86 -2.70
N SER A 144 20.48 -12.75 -1.98
CA SER A 144 19.47 -12.53 -0.94
C SER A 144 18.16 -11.90 -1.46
N ILE A 145 18.21 -11.25 -2.63
CA ILE A 145 17.02 -10.58 -3.23
C ILE A 145 16.15 -11.61 -3.93
N GLU A 146 14.89 -11.67 -3.55
CA GLU A 146 13.93 -12.68 -3.96
C GLU A 146 13.01 -12.22 -5.09
N GLY A 147 12.93 -10.91 -5.31
CA GLY A 147 12.08 -10.36 -6.35
C GLY A 147 12.06 -8.85 -6.37
N ILE A 148 11.38 -8.34 -7.38
CA ILE A 148 11.21 -6.91 -7.63
C ILE A 148 9.72 -6.60 -7.68
N GLY A 149 9.27 -5.70 -6.80
CA GLY A 149 7.91 -5.14 -6.83
C GLY A 149 7.93 -3.77 -7.50
N VAL A 150 6.94 -3.48 -8.31
CA VAL A 150 6.81 -2.20 -9.02
C VAL A 150 5.44 -1.62 -8.75
N SER A 151 5.40 -0.40 -8.24
CA SER A 151 4.19 0.41 -8.11
C SER A 151 4.11 1.40 -9.27
N VAL A 152 2.99 1.45 -9.96
CA VAL A 152 2.79 2.31 -11.12
C VAL A 152 1.52 3.17 -10.99
N PRO A 153 1.53 4.44 -11.41
CA PRO A 153 0.35 5.30 -11.39
C PRO A 153 -0.47 5.09 -12.68
N GLY A 154 -1.03 3.90 -12.84
CA GLY A 154 -1.75 3.48 -14.04
C GLY A 154 -2.62 2.25 -13.81
N MET A 155 -3.32 1.83 -14.84
CA MET A 155 -4.18 0.65 -14.81
C MET A 155 -3.35 -0.61 -15.00
N VAL A 156 -3.53 -1.59 -14.10
CA VAL A 156 -2.83 -2.88 -14.10
C VAL A 156 -3.85 -4.00 -14.09
N GLU A 157 -3.82 -4.85 -15.11
CA GLU A 157 -4.76 -5.95 -15.26
C GLU A 157 -4.49 -7.08 -14.27
N SER A 158 -3.23 -7.41 -14.04
CA SER A 158 -2.86 -8.54 -13.17
C SER A 158 -1.62 -8.26 -12.34
N TRP A 159 -1.42 -9.09 -11.31
CA TRP A 159 -0.23 -9.06 -10.45
C TRP A 159 1.09 -9.35 -11.19
N ASP A 160 1.02 -10.06 -12.30
CA ASP A 160 2.21 -10.46 -13.07
C ASP A 160 2.68 -9.35 -14.01
N GLY A 161 1.95 -8.21 -14.02
CA GLY A 161 2.45 -6.98 -14.58
C GLY A 161 1.94 -6.62 -15.96
N ASP A 162 0.74 -7.03 -16.31
CA ASP A 162 0.08 -6.55 -17.51
C ASP A 162 -0.46 -5.14 -17.25
N VAL A 163 0.43 -4.17 -17.42
CA VAL A 163 0.07 -2.75 -17.36
C VAL A 163 -0.65 -2.38 -18.64
N LEU A 164 -1.91 -1.94 -18.50
CA LEU A 164 -2.71 -1.50 -19.64
C LEU A 164 -2.28 -0.13 -20.13
N ILE A 165 -2.21 0.82 -19.21
CA ILE A 165 -1.85 2.20 -19.53
C ILE A 165 -1.28 2.94 -18.31
N ILE A 166 -0.32 3.83 -18.55
CA ILE A 166 0.12 4.86 -17.62
C ILE A 166 -0.19 6.22 -18.24
N PRO A 167 -1.37 6.80 -17.97
CA PRO A 167 -1.93 7.89 -18.79
C PRO A 167 -1.04 9.14 -18.90
N HIS A 168 -0.42 9.55 -17.79
CA HIS A 168 0.38 10.79 -17.80
C HIS A 168 1.81 10.64 -18.35
N LEU A 169 2.23 9.44 -18.66
CA LEU A 169 3.46 9.15 -19.40
C LEU A 169 3.15 8.78 -20.85
N ASP A 170 1.85 8.57 -21.18
CA ASP A 170 1.39 8.10 -22.48
C ASP A 170 1.98 6.72 -22.86
N TRP A 171 2.15 5.86 -21.86
CA TRP A 171 2.66 4.50 -22.07
C TRP A 171 1.49 3.51 -22.17
N HIS A 172 1.39 2.83 -23.30
CA HIS A 172 0.38 1.83 -23.59
C HIS A 172 1.03 0.45 -23.64
N TYR A 173 0.51 -0.49 -22.85
CA TYR A 173 1.00 -1.88 -22.75
C TYR A 173 2.54 -2.00 -22.61
N PRO A 174 3.15 -1.30 -21.66
CA PRO A 174 4.62 -1.11 -21.62
C PRO A 174 5.43 -2.34 -21.24
N LYS A 175 4.81 -3.50 -20.94
CA LYS A 175 5.50 -4.78 -20.62
C LYS A 175 6.62 -4.66 -19.57
N ILE A 176 6.37 -3.87 -18.52
CA ILE A 176 7.36 -3.53 -17.48
C ILE A 176 7.88 -4.80 -16.79
N ALA A 177 6.98 -5.67 -16.32
CA ALA A 177 7.36 -6.88 -15.59
C ALA A 177 8.22 -7.82 -16.44
N GLU A 178 7.81 -8.09 -17.68
CA GLU A 178 8.50 -8.99 -18.60
C GLU A 178 9.92 -8.50 -18.85
N ARG A 179 10.10 -7.22 -19.14
CA ARG A 179 11.40 -6.64 -19.49
C ARG A 179 12.37 -6.59 -18.30
N ILE A 180 11.87 -6.22 -17.10
CA ILE A 180 12.70 -6.25 -15.88
C ILE A 180 13.08 -7.71 -15.55
N LYS A 181 12.13 -8.64 -15.60
CA LYS A 181 12.37 -10.07 -15.34
C LYS A 181 13.42 -10.65 -16.31
N LYS A 182 13.32 -10.31 -17.61
CA LYS A 182 14.29 -10.75 -18.63
C LYS A 182 15.71 -10.24 -18.35
N ALA A 183 15.82 -9.00 -17.88
CA ALA A 183 17.12 -8.38 -17.61
C ALA A 183 17.75 -8.84 -16.29
N THR A 184 16.95 -9.08 -15.24
CA THR A 184 17.43 -9.35 -13.89
C THR A 184 17.41 -10.82 -13.49
N GLY A 185 16.62 -11.65 -14.18
CA GLY A 185 16.37 -13.05 -13.82
C GLY A 185 15.47 -13.25 -12.60
N LEU A 186 15.04 -12.18 -11.93
CA LEU A 186 14.21 -12.24 -10.73
C LEU A 186 12.72 -12.20 -11.05
N PRO A 187 11.87 -12.78 -10.17
CA PRO A 187 10.43 -12.58 -10.24
C PRO A 187 10.08 -11.09 -10.11
N VAL A 188 9.18 -10.62 -10.98
CA VAL A 188 8.69 -9.23 -10.96
C VAL A 188 7.19 -9.22 -10.79
N LYS A 189 6.69 -8.32 -9.93
CA LYS A 189 5.25 -8.05 -9.75
C LYS A 189 4.99 -6.57 -9.89
N VAL A 190 3.91 -6.23 -10.59
CA VAL A 190 3.50 -4.84 -10.79
C VAL A 190 2.10 -4.64 -10.23
N GLU A 191 1.85 -3.48 -9.64
CA GLU A 191 0.54 -3.13 -9.10
C GLU A 191 0.30 -1.62 -9.26
N ASN A 192 -0.96 -1.24 -9.32
CA ASN A 192 -1.39 0.15 -9.24
C ASN A 192 -0.91 0.82 -7.94
N ASP A 193 -0.67 2.13 -7.96
CA ASP A 193 -0.12 2.89 -6.83
C ASP A 193 -1.05 2.93 -5.61
N ALA A 194 -2.36 3.11 -5.79
CA ALA A 194 -3.31 3.10 -4.68
C ALA A 194 -3.49 1.69 -4.09
N ASN A 195 -3.54 0.67 -4.92
CA ASN A 195 -3.54 -0.72 -4.47
C ASN A 195 -2.23 -1.08 -3.75
N SER A 196 -1.09 -0.61 -4.27
CA SER A 196 0.22 -0.77 -3.60
C SER A 196 0.21 -0.12 -2.23
N ALA A 197 -0.31 1.10 -2.11
CA ALA A 197 -0.42 1.78 -0.81
C ALA A 197 -1.35 1.04 0.16
N ALA A 198 -2.48 0.49 -0.32
CA ALA A 198 -3.37 -0.33 0.49
C ALA A 198 -2.71 -1.65 0.92
N LEU A 199 -1.94 -2.26 0.03
CA LEU A 199 -1.16 -3.45 0.37
C LEU A 199 -0.08 -3.16 1.43
N ALA A 200 0.54 -1.97 1.36
CA ALA A 200 1.48 -1.53 2.39
C ALA A 200 0.81 -1.38 3.76
N GLU A 201 -0.40 -0.82 3.83
CA GLU A 201 -1.15 -0.74 5.08
C GLU A 201 -1.49 -2.13 5.63
N LEU A 202 -1.90 -3.05 4.78
CA LEU A 202 -2.21 -4.43 5.17
C LEU A 202 -1.01 -5.16 5.79
N TRP A 203 0.21 -4.89 5.31
CA TRP A 203 1.42 -5.60 5.73
C TRP A 203 2.31 -4.84 6.70
N LEU A 204 2.34 -3.51 6.62
CA LEU A 204 3.29 -2.65 7.34
C LEU A 204 2.59 -1.50 8.05
N GLY A 205 1.25 -1.48 8.03
CA GLY A 205 0.43 -0.42 8.59
C GLY A 205 0.42 -0.40 10.12
N ARG A 206 -0.41 0.49 10.63
CA ARG A 206 -0.53 0.74 12.06
C ARG A 206 -1.14 -0.45 12.83
N PRO A 207 -0.73 -0.64 14.11
CA PRO A 207 -1.22 -1.76 14.91
C PRO A 207 -2.74 -1.84 15.05
N GLU A 208 -3.43 -0.71 15.03
CA GLU A 208 -4.89 -0.62 15.22
C GLU A 208 -5.68 -1.29 14.11
N ILE A 209 -5.09 -1.45 12.92
CA ILE A 209 -5.74 -2.12 11.79
C ILE A 209 -5.28 -3.56 11.57
N LYS A 210 -4.43 -4.12 12.43
CA LYS A 210 -3.91 -5.50 12.25
C LYS A 210 -4.99 -6.56 12.09
N ASN A 211 -6.13 -6.38 12.76
CA ASN A 211 -7.25 -7.32 12.70
C ASN A 211 -8.35 -6.90 11.72
N VAL A 212 -8.19 -5.73 11.08
CA VAL A 212 -9.13 -5.21 10.09
C VAL A 212 -8.95 -5.98 8.78
N ARG A 213 -10.04 -6.54 8.27
CA ARG A 213 -10.03 -7.34 7.05
C ARG A 213 -10.65 -6.61 5.86
N ASN A 214 -11.48 -5.60 6.15
CA ASN A 214 -12.22 -4.85 5.15
C ASN A 214 -11.95 -3.35 5.35
N PHE A 215 -11.10 -2.77 4.54
CA PHE A 215 -10.82 -1.35 4.60
C PHE A 215 -10.66 -0.74 3.21
N ILE A 216 -10.78 0.56 3.13
CA ILE A 216 -10.50 1.32 1.92
C ILE A 216 -9.39 2.31 2.24
N LEU A 217 -8.38 2.36 1.40
CA LEU A 217 -7.38 3.41 1.42
C LEU A 217 -7.69 4.43 0.33
N VAL A 218 -7.79 5.69 0.72
CA VAL A 218 -7.92 6.84 -0.18
C VAL A 218 -6.55 7.49 -0.31
N TYR A 219 -5.93 7.36 -1.47
CA TYR A 219 -4.60 7.91 -1.76
C TYR A 219 -4.74 9.25 -2.47
N ILE A 220 -4.47 10.33 -1.72
CA ILE A 220 -4.62 11.71 -2.20
C ILE A 220 -3.27 12.23 -2.66
N THR A 221 -3.20 12.51 -3.94
CA THR A 221 -2.03 13.06 -4.63
C THR A 221 -2.48 14.16 -5.59
N LYS A 222 -1.80 14.32 -6.72
CA LYS A 222 -2.30 15.17 -7.83
C LYS A 222 -3.66 14.69 -8.37
N GLY A 223 -4.00 13.43 -8.12
CA GLY A 223 -5.28 12.79 -8.32
C GLY A 223 -5.78 12.13 -7.05
N ILE A 224 -6.81 11.29 -7.15
CA ILE A 224 -7.32 10.44 -6.08
C ILE A 224 -7.40 9.02 -6.61
N GLY A 225 -6.62 8.14 -5.97
CA GLY A 225 -6.73 6.68 -6.13
C GLY A 225 -7.38 6.05 -4.92
N THR A 226 -8.00 4.89 -5.08
CA THR A 226 -8.50 4.10 -3.96
C THR A 226 -8.05 2.65 -4.06
N GLY A 227 -7.49 2.14 -2.97
CA GLY A 227 -7.19 0.73 -2.81
C GLY A 227 -8.23 0.08 -1.91
N ILE A 228 -8.87 -0.95 -2.40
CA ILE A 228 -9.97 -1.64 -1.70
C ILE A 228 -9.46 -2.96 -1.17
N VAL A 229 -9.62 -3.20 0.12
CA VAL A 229 -9.28 -4.48 0.76
C VAL A 229 -10.54 -5.14 1.25
N PHE A 230 -10.83 -6.35 0.77
CA PHE A 230 -11.88 -7.22 1.27
C PHE A 230 -11.31 -8.55 1.71
N ASP A 231 -11.73 -8.98 2.90
CA ASP A 231 -11.31 -10.26 3.50
C ASP A 231 -9.77 -10.40 3.56
N GLY A 232 -9.08 -9.27 3.78
CA GLY A 232 -7.62 -9.20 3.85
C GLY A 232 -6.93 -9.32 2.48
N GLN A 233 -7.62 -9.05 1.38
CA GLN A 233 -7.08 -9.13 0.03
C GLN A 233 -7.44 -7.87 -0.77
N ILE A 234 -6.54 -7.44 -1.65
CA ILE A 234 -6.84 -6.35 -2.59
C ILE A 234 -7.95 -6.80 -3.55
N TYR A 235 -9.02 -6.03 -3.60
CA TYR A 235 -10.10 -6.23 -4.55
C TYR A 235 -9.80 -5.49 -5.85
N ARG A 236 -9.59 -6.23 -6.93
CA ARG A 236 -9.22 -5.68 -8.25
C ARG A 236 -10.39 -5.59 -9.21
N GLY A 237 -11.51 -6.24 -8.90
CA GLY A 237 -12.62 -6.38 -9.83
C GLY A 237 -12.31 -7.30 -11.00
N LYS A 238 -13.17 -7.23 -12.01
CA LYS A 238 -12.91 -7.87 -13.29
C LYS A 238 -11.71 -7.24 -13.98
N ASP A 239 -11.01 -7.31 -14.66
CA ASP A 239 -9.94 -6.66 -15.46
C ASP A 239 -8.95 -5.78 -14.64
N GLY A 240 -8.92 -5.91 -13.30
CA GLY A 240 -7.96 -5.22 -12.45
C GLY A 240 -8.20 -3.71 -12.22
N VAL A 241 -9.36 -3.18 -12.65
CA VAL A 241 -9.62 -1.72 -12.67
C VAL A 241 -10.63 -1.27 -11.61
N ALA A 242 -10.91 -2.08 -10.58
CA ALA A 242 -11.71 -1.63 -9.45
C ALA A 242 -11.00 -0.54 -8.67
N GLY A 243 -11.77 0.36 -8.06
CA GLY A 243 -11.21 1.42 -7.23
C GLY A 243 -11.04 2.78 -7.93
N GLU A 244 -11.57 2.96 -9.14
CA GLU A 244 -11.53 4.23 -9.86
C GLU A 244 -12.52 5.27 -9.30
N PHE A 245 -12.74 5.27 -7.98
CA PHE A 245 -13.68 6.18 -7.29
C PHE A 245 -13.27 7.65 -7.37
N GLY A 246 -12.00 7.97 -7.63
CA GLY A 246 -11.56 9.34 -7.91
C GLY A 246 -12.36 9.99 -9.05
N HIS A 247 -12.90 9.18 -9.95
CA HIS A 247 -13.72 9.64 -11.08
C HIS A 247 -15.24 9.61 -10.83
N MET A 248 -15.71 9.19 -9.65
CA MET A 248 -17.14 9.29 -9.32
C MET A 248 -17.61 10.74 -9.29
N THR A 249 -18.81 10.99 -9.77
CA THR A 249 -19.44 12.32 -9.73
C THR A 249 -19.88 12.65 -8.30
N ILE A 250 -19.41 13.77 -7.74
CA ILE A 250 -19.81 14.24 -6.40
C ILE A 250 -20.42 15.65 -6.40
N GLY A 251 -20.40 16.33 -7.51
CA GLY A 251 -20.93 17.69 -7.63
C GLY A 251 -20.67 18.28 -9.00
N ASP A 252 -20.98 19.57 -9.13
CA ASP A 252 -20.74 20.37 -10.33
C ASP A 252 -19.77 21.51 -10.01
N ASN A 253 -19.08 22.03 -11.02
CA ASN A 253 -18.23 23.23 -10.92
C ASN A 253 -17.03 23.09 -9.96
N ALA A 254 -16.30 22.01 -10.03
CA ALA A 254 -15.05 21.84 -9.30
C ALA A 254 -14.03 22.95 -9.65
N PRO A 255 -13.07 23.25 -8.74
CA PRO A 255 -12.07 24.29 -8.98
C PRO A 255 -11.13 23.96 -10.15
N ILE A 256 -11.01 22.71 -10.54
CA ILE A 256 -10.18 22.22 -11.64
C ILE A 256 -10.88 21.08 -12.39
N ALA A 257 -10.43 20.79 -13.60
CA ALA A 257 -10.80 19.54 -14.28
C ALA A 257 -9.99 18.35 -13.70
N CYS A 258 -10.61 17.16 -13.64
CA CYS A 258 -9.90 15.91 -13.35
C CYS A 258 -9.02 15.46 -14.54
N ALA A 259 -8.33 14.33 -14.42
CA ALA A 259 -7.47 13.80 -15.48
C ALA A 259 -8.22 13.51 -16.80
N THR A 260 -9.54 13.21 -16.72
CA THR A 260 -10.40 12.96 -17.90
C THR A 260 -11.08 14.22 -18.45
N GLY A 261 -10.75 15.41 -17.91
CA GLY A 261 -11.34 16.69 -18.33
C GLY A 261 -12.67 17.06 -17.66
N SER A 262 -13.20 16.23 -16.77
CA SER A 262 -14.48 16.48 -16.07
C SER A 262 -14.28 17.41 -14.85
N TYR A 263 -15.22 18.35 -14.65
CA TYR A 263 -15.33 19.21 -13.47
C TYR A 263 -16.29 18.64 -12.40
N ARG A 264 -16.66 17.38 -12.49
CA ARG A 264 -17.66 16.73 -11.63
C ARG A 264 -17.10 15.61 -10.77
N CYS A 265 -15.91 15.14 -11.11
CA CYS A 265 -15.26 14.01 -10.44
C CYS A 265 -14.76 14.36 -9.03
N TRP A 266 -14.77 13.40 -8.13
CA TRP A 266 -14.22 13.56 -6.79
C TRP A 266 -12.79 14.12 -6.80
N GLU A 267 -11.92 13.60 -7.67
CA GLU A 267 -10.56 14.09 -7.88
C GLU A 267 -10.51 15.61 -8.15
N ALA A 268 -11.44 16.12 -8.96
CA ALA A 268 -11.49 17.53 -9.32
C ALA A 268 -11.80 18.44 -8.12
N PHE A 269 -12.46 17.92 -7.09
CA PHE A 269 -12.78 18.63 -5.85
C PHE A 269 -11.77 18.41 -4.74
N ALA A 270 -11.18 17.23 -4.61
CA ALA A 270 -10.53 16.77 -3.37
C ALA A 270 -9.05 16.39 -3.53
N SER A 271 -8.44 16.56 -4.73
CA SER A 271 -7.02 16.31 -4.96
C SER A 271 -6.12 17.44 -4.45
N GLU A 272 -4.79 17.18 -4.38
CA GLU A 272 -3.77 18.21 -4.12
C GLU A 272 -3.89 19.38 -5.10
N ARG A 273 -4.19 19.10 -6.39
CA ARG A 273 -4.37 20.15 -7.41
C ARG A 273 -5.57 21.05 -7.10
N ALA A 274 -6.65 20.47 -6.60
CA ALA A 274 -7.83 21.21 -6.20
C ALA A 274 -7.55 22.13 -4.99
N ALA A 275 -6.80 21.64 -4.01
CA ALA A 275 -6.36 22.44 -2.87
C ALA A 275 -5.45 23.61 -3.30
N VAL A 276 -4.52 23.36 -4.20
CA VAL A 276 -3.65 24.42 -4.77
C VAL A 276 -4.49 25.48 -5.46
N ALA A 277 -5.46 25.10 -6.29
CA ALA A 277 -6.33 26.03 -7.00
C ALA A 277 -7.16 26.90 -6.03
N ARG A 278 -7.68 26.31 -4.95
CA ARG A 278 -8.39 27.07 -3.89
C ARG A 278 -7.47 28.08 -3.21
N TYR A 279 -6.28 27.66 -2.81
CA TYR A 279 -5.31 28.54 -2.17
C TYR A 279 -4.93 29.70 -3.07
N MET A 280 -4.63 29.45 -4.34
CA MET A 280 -4.30 30.47 -5.32
C MET A 280 -5.44 31.49 -5.50
N LYS A 281 -6.69 31.02 -5.52
CA LYS A 281 -7.87 31.89 -5.59
C LYS A 281 -8.01 32.77 -4.35
N LEU A 282 -7.77 32.24 -3.15
CA LEU A 282 -7.86 32.97 -1.87
C LEU A 282 -6.72 33.96 -1.69
N SER A 283 -5.53 33.64 -2.20
CA SER A 283 -4.34 34.49 -2.03
C SER A 283 -4.30 35.69 -2.97
N GLU A 284 -5.29 35.85 -3.89
CA GLU A 284 -5.33 36.93 -4.92
C GLU A 284 -4.03 37.02 -5.74
N SER A 285 -3.27 35.96 -5.76
CA SER A 285 -1.98 35.94 -6.46
C SER A 285 -2.20 35.92 -7.98
N GLN A 286 -2.63 37.06 -8.53
CA GLN A 286 -2.76 37.30 -9.97
C GLN A 286 -1.40 37.35 -10.66
N ASN A 287 -0.28 37.37 -9.94
CA ASN A 287 1.05 37.26 -10.50
C ASN A 287 1.33 35.81 -10.89
N GLY A 288 0.95 35.44 -12.10
CA GLY A 288 0.96 34.10 -12.70
C GLY A 288 2.30 33.36 -12.76
N ASN A 289 3.28 33.67 -11.92
CA ASN A 289 4.61 33.07 -11.95
C ASN A 289 5.10 32.36 -10.70
N GLN A 290 4.33 32.31 -9.60
CA GLN A 290 4.74 31.48 -8.46
C GLN A 290 3.91 30.22 -8.39
N GLN A 291 4.40 29.12 -8.98
CA GLN A 291 3.86 27.78 -8.76
C GLN A 291 4.16 27.35 -7.33
N ILE A 292 3.21 27.54 -6.40
CA ILE A 292 3.31 26.97 -5.06
C ILE A 292 3.03 25.47 -5.12
N SER A 293 3.86 24.68 -4.43
CA SER A 293 3.60 23.24 -4.30
C SER A 293 2.57 22.97 -3.20
N PHE A 294 1.83 21.86 -3.33
CA PHE A 294 0.89 21.44 -2.29
C PHE A 294 1.58 21.21 -0.94
N SER A 295 2.78 20.60 -0.93
CA SER A 295 3.56 20.43 0.30
C SER A 295 3.85 21.77 0.99
N LYS A 296 4.16 22.83 0.23
CA LYS A 296 4.37 24.16 0.82
C LYS A 296 3.09 24.75 1.39
N ILE A 297 1.93 24.51 0.75
CA ILE A 297 0.62 24.93 1.31
C ILE A 297 0.36 24.24 2.64
N VAL A 298 0.67 22.94 2.73
CA VAL A 298 0.57 22.19 4.00
C VAL A 298 1.50 22.79 5.06
N ASP A 299 2.75 23.11 4.70
CA ASP A 299 3.72 23.70 5.63
C ASP A 299 3.22 25.04 6.20
N ILE A 300 2.82 25.97 5.35
CA ILE A 300 2.33 27.29 5.82
C ILE A 300 0.98 27.20 6.55
N ALA A 301 0.14 26.23 6.23
CA ALA A 301 -1.08 25.97 7.01
C ALA A 301 -0.76 25.51 8.43
N ILE A 302 0.24 24.67 8.61
CA ILE A 302 0.74 24.23 9.92
C ILE A 302 1.36 25.41 10.69
N GLU A 303 1.99 26.34 9.99
CA GLU A 303 2.54 27.60 10.53
C GLU A 303 1.46 28.64 10.85
N GLY A 304 0.19 28.40 10.48
CA GLY A 304 -0.96 29.22 10.85
C GLY A 304 -1.47 30.16 9.75
N ASP A 305 -1.07 30.00 8.48
CA ASP A 305 -1.64 30.80 7.37
C ASP A 305 -3.13 30.49 7.19
N GLU A 306 -3.99 31.48 7.43
CA GLU A 306 -5.45 31.33 7.40
C GLU A 306 -5.98 30.90 6.02
N LYS A 307 -5.39 31.42 4.94
CA LYS A 307 -5.82 31.10 3.57
C LYS A 307 -5.47 29.66 3.21
N ALA A 308 -4.31 29.18 3.63
CA ALA A 308 -3.90 27.80 3.45
C ALA A 308 -4.78 26.85 4.28
N ILE A 309 -5.06 27.20 5.52
CA ILE A 309 -5.98 26.44 6.39
C ILE A 309 -7.36 26.36 5.75
N LEU A 310 -7.91 27.45 5.26
CA LEU A 310 -9.23 27.49 4.61
C LEU A 310 -9.25 26.63 3.34
N ALA A 311 -8.23 26.72 2.49
CA ALA A 311 -8.12 25.90 1.30
C ALA A 311 -8.04 24.39 1.62
N LEU A 312 -7.29 24.00 2.67
CA LEU A 312 -7.20 22.61 3.11
C LEU A 312 -8.52 22.13 3.72
N LYS A 313 -9.21 22.94 4.55
CA LYS A 313 -10.51 22.58 5.13
C LYS A 313 -11.59 22.40 4.06
N GLU A 314 -11.66 23.29 3.08
CA GLU A 314 -12.61 23.13 1.97
C GLU A 314 -12.31 21.87 1.16
N THR A 315 -11.03 21.54 0.92
CA THR A 315 -10.64 20.29 0.28
C THR A 315 -11.04 19.08 1.14
N ALA A 316 -10.82 19.15 2.45
CA ALA A 316 -11.17 18.13 3.44
C ALA A 316 -12.68 17.82 3.46
N LYS A 317 -13.52 18.85 3.33
CA LYS A 317 -14.97 18.67 3.17
C LYS A 317 -15.31 17.76 1.98
N TYR A 318 -14.70 18.00 0.82
CA TYR A 318 -14.95 17.16 -0.36
C TYR A 318 -14.30 15.77 -0.24
N ILE A 319 -13.22 15.64 0.52
CA ILE A 319 -12.69 14.31 0.88
C ILE A 319 -13.75 13.55 1.67
N GLY A 320 -14.35 14.16 2.69
CA GLY A 320 -15.40 13.56 3.51
C GLY A 320 -16.66 13.18 2.71
N ILE A 321 -17.11 14.04 1.78
CA ILE A 321 -18.25 13.74 0.89
C ILE A 321 -17.96 12.47 0.05
N GLY A 322 -16.78 12.35 -0.55
CA GLY A 322 -16.42 11.15 -1.31
C GLY A 322 -16.34 9.91 -0.44
N ILE A 323 -15.78 10.03 0.76
CA ILE A 323 -15.70 8.93 1.73
C ILE A 323 -17.10 8.48 2.17
N SER A 324 -18.06 9.38 2.36
CA SER A 324 -19.44 8.98 2.70
C SER A 324 -20.05 8.05 1.65
N ASN A 325 -19.79 8.29 0.37
CA ASN A 325 -20.25 7.43 -0.71
C ASN A 325 -19.60 6.04 -0.65
N LEU A 326 -18.28 5.98 -0.34
CA LEU A 326 -17.58 4.71 -0.18
C LEU A 326 -18.10 3.93 1.02
N ILE A 327 -18.36 4.60 2.14
CA ILE A 327 -18.93 3.99 3.34
C ILE A 327 -20.29 3.38 3.04
N GLN A 328 -21.18 4.12 2.40
CA GLN A 328 -22.53 3.64 2.06
C GLN A 328 -22.51 2.49 1.05
N GLY A 329 -21.60 2.54 0.08
CA GLY A 329 -21.52 1.52 -0.97
C GLY A 329 -20.82 0.23 -0.55
N LEU A 330 -19.79 0.32 0.29
CA LEU A 330 -18.86 -0.78 0.56
C LEU A 330 -18.79 -1.19 2.03
N SER A 331 -19.32 -0.38 2.95
CA SER A 331 -19.34 -0.64 4.40
C SER A 331 -18.00 -1.15 4.98
N PRO A 332 -16.89 -0.42 4.81
CA PRO A 332 -15.59 -0.82 5.34
C PRO A 332 -15.56 -0.72 6.86
N GLU A 333 -14.72 -1.53 7.52
CA GLU A 333 -14.45 -1.42 8.96
C GLU A 333 -13.68 -0.13 9.28
N VAL A 334 -12.82 0.30 8.35
CA VAL A 334 -12.00 1.52 8.47
C VAL A 334 -11.79 2.14 7.08
N THR A 335 -11.70 3.46 7.02
CA THR A 335 -11.21 4.19 5.85
C THR A 335 -9.89 4.88 6.21
N LEU A 336 -8.85 4.60 5.45
CA LEU A 336 -7.52 5.19 5.62
C LEU A 336 -7.28 6.28 4.60
N ILE A 337 -6.68 7.39 5.01
CA ILE A 337 -6.28 8.47 4.12
C ILE A 337 -4.75 8.50 4.06
N ALA A 338 -4.20 8.45 2.85
CA ALA A 338 -2.77 8.55 2.60
C ALA A 338 -2.45 9.70 1.63
N GLY A 339 -1.21 10.14 1.62
CA GLY A 339 -0.72 11.27 0.82
C GLY A 339 -0.21 12.41 1.69
N THR A 340 0.30 13.47 1.04
CA THR A 340 0.90 14.63 1.72
C THR A 340 -0.07 15.32 2.68
N ILE A 341 -1.37 15.25 2.39
CA ILE A 341 -2.43 15.92 3.15
C ILE A 341 -2.52 15.45 4.62
N VAL A 342 -2.10 14.21 4.92
CA VAL A 342 -2.15 13.68 6.30
C VAL A 342 -1.22 14.43 7.26
N ARG A 343 -0.26 15.19 6.76
CA ARG A 343 0.60 16.05 7.58
C ARG A 343 -0.19 17.17 8.27
N ALA A 344 -1.30 17.59 7.66
CA ALA A 344 -2.22 18.58 8.22
C ALA A 344 -3.40 17.93 8.96
N TRP A 345 -3.31 16.67 9.38
CA TRP A 345 -4.42 15.90 9.94
C TRP A 345 -5.16 16.62 11.07
N SER A 346 -4.43 17.23 12.00
CA SER A 346 -5.00 17.98 13.11
C SER A 346 -5.86 19.20 12.70
N LEU A 347 -5.63 19.73 11.50
CA LEU A 347 -6.37 20.89 10.95
C LEU A 347 -7.62 20.47 10.17
N ILE A 348 -7.66 19.22 9.67
CA ILE A 348 -8.64 18.80 8.65
C ILE A 348 -9.51 17.62 9.08
N SER A 349 -9.13 16.89 10.13
CA SER A 349 -9.83 15.66 10.54
C SER A 349 -11.30 15.91 10.89
N ASP A 350 -11.61 16.97 11.61
CA ASP A 350 -12.96 17.29 12.02
C ASP A 350 -13.86 17.62 10.81
N GLU A 351 -13.31 18.33 9.83
CA GLU A 351 -14.02 18.67 8.60
C GLU A 351 -14.33 17.42 7.76
N ILE A 352 -13.35 16.50 7.66
CA ILE A 352 -13.54 15.21 6.98
C ILE A 352 -14.65 14.40 7.66
N ASN A 353 -14.58 14.25 8.98
CA ASN A 353 -15.54 13.46 9.75
C ASN A 353 -16.94 14.07 9.70
N THR A 354 -17.06 15.39 9.81
CA THR A 354 -18.33 16.10 9.72
C THR A 354 -18.97 15.90 8.35
N ALA A 355 -18.20 16.10 7.28
CA ALA A 355 -18.70 15.93 5.92
C ALA A 355 -19.04 14.46 5.60
N ALA A 356 -18.24 13.51 6.06
CA ALA A 356 -18.52 12.10 5.90
C ALA A 356 -19.79 11.68 6.63
N SER A 357 -19.95 12.08 7.89
CA SER A 357 -21.13 11.76 8.71
C SER A 357 -22.40 12.41 8.19
N GLY A 358 -22.31 13.64 7.67
CA GLY A 358 -23.46 14.37 7.11
C GLY A 358 -24.01 13.75 5.82
N GLY A 359 -23.21 12.95 5.11
CA GLY A 359 -23.63 12.24 3.89
C GLY A 359 -24.18 10.84 4.13
N ILE A 360 -24.10 10.31 5.36
CA ILE A 360 -24.49 8.92 5.67
C ILE A 360 -25.94 8.87 6.17
N CYS A 361 -26.67 7.82 5.80
CA CYS A 361 -28.05 7.59 6.25
C CYS A 361 -28.11 7.47 7.78
N GLN A 362 -29.18 8.02 8.37
CA GLN A 362 -29.42 7.92 9.80
C GLN A 362 -29.48 6.46 10.27
N GLY A 363 -28.78 6.13 11.35
CA GLY A 363 -28.72 4.77 11.88
C GLY A 363 -27.62 3.88 11.27
N TYR A 364 -26.84 4.41 10.34
CA TYR A 364 -25.67 3.69 9.83
C TYR A 364 -24.57 3.61 10.91
N PRO A 365 -23.85 2.49 11.03
CA PRO A 365 -22.75 2.39 11.96
C PRO A 365 -21.69 3.46 11.72
N SER A 366 -21.11 4.00 12.78
CA SER A 366 -19.98 4.93 12.64
C SER A 366 -18.79 4.23 11.99
N VAL A 367 -18.20 4.84 10.98
CA VAL A 367 -16.99 4.34 10.36
C VAL A 367 -15.78 5.13 10.83
N ASN A 368 -14.73 4.42 11.17
CA ASN A 368 -13.49 5.03 11.61
C ASN A 368 -12.69 5.54 10.41
N ILE A 369 -12.41 6.84 10.37
CA ILE A 369 -11.56 7.46 9.35
C ILE A 369 -10.25 7.85 10.01
N MET A 370 -9.13 7.34 9.48
CA MET A 370 -7.81 7.47 10.09
C MET A 370 -6.74 7.86 9.07
N PRO A 371 -5.70 8.59 9.49
CA PRO A 371 -4.56 8.86 8.62
C PRO A 371 -3.66 7.62 8.52
N SER A 372 -3.09 7.40 7.35
CA SER A 372 -2.00 6.44 7.14
C SER A 372 -0.77 6.83 7.97
N THR A 373 -0.08 5.84 8.51
CA THR A 373 1.19 6.02 9.22
C THR A 373 2.41 5.59 8.41
N LEU A 374 2.20 5.23 7.14
CA LEU A 374 3.29 4.78 6.25
C LEU A 374 4.25 5.90 5.81
N GLY A 375 3.94 7.16 6.14
CA GLY A 375 4.78 8.31 5.83
C GLY A 375 4.73 8.71 4.35
N SER A 376 5.85 9.20 3.82
CA SER A 376 5.92 9.81 2.49
C SER A 376 6.01 8.83 1.31
N SER A 377 6.12 7.53 1.56
CA SER A 377 6.39 6.55 0.50
C SER A 377 5.52 5.29 0.64
N PRO A 378 4.18 5.42 0.72
CA PRO A 378 3.30 4.27 0.89
C PRO A 378 3.36 3.33 -0.34
N THR A 379 3.45 3.86 -1.54
CA THR A 379 3.56 3.15 -2.81
C THR A 379 4.83 2.31 -2.91
N LEU A 380 5.98 2.85 -2.51
CA LEU A 380 7.24 2.11 -2.44
C LEU A 380 7.17 0.97 -1.42
N LYS A 381 6.58 1.21 -0.24
CA LYS A 381 6.35 0.16 0.75
C LYS A 381 5.40 -0.91 0.21
N GLY A 382 4.40 -0.51 -0.58
CA GLY A 382 3.52 -1.42 -1.30
C GLY A 382 4.26 -2.27 -2.33
N ALA A 383 5.15 -1.67 -3.09
CA ALA A 383 6.00 -2.40 -4.03
C ALA A 383 6.81 -3.52 -3.33
N PHE A 384 7.40 -3.25 -2.17
CA PHE A 384 8.03 -4.30 -1.36
C PHE A 384 7.02 -5.37 -0.91
N SER A 385 5.84 -4.93 -0.48
CA SER A 385 4.78 -5.82 0.02
C SER A 385 4.29 -6.80 -1.05
N LEU A 386 4.38 -6.48 -2.33
CA LEU A 386 4.09 -7.41 -3.44
C LEU A 386 4.99 -8.65 -3.40
N ILE A 387 6.24 -8.50 -2.96
CA ILE A 387 7.18 -9.62 -2.84
C ILE A 387 6.95 -10.37 -1.52
N PHE A 388 6.74 -9.63 -0.42
CA PHE A 388 6.49 -10.20 0.90
C PHE A 388 5.17 -10.96 0.99
N ALA A 389 4.12 -10.50 0.31
CA ALA A 389 2.82 -11.16 0.31
C ALA A 389 2.94 -12.65 -0.05
N ASN A 390 3.82 -13.02 -0.98
CA ASN A 390 4.06 -14.41 -1.32
C ASN A 390 4.68 -15.24 -0.18
N LYS A 391 5.49 -14.62 0.66
CA LYS A 391 6.13 -15.29 1.80
C LYS A 391 5.21 -15.46 2.99
N PHE A 392 4.38 -14.47 3.24
CA PHE A 392 3.54 -14.39 4.42
C PHE A 392 2.09 -14.79 4.17
N SER A 393 1.64 -14.86 2.89
CA SER A 393 0.28 -15.32 2.57
C SER A 393 0.14 -16.82 2.76
N ILE A 394 -1.01 -17.25 3.27
CA ILE A 394 -1.36 -18.66 3.40
C ILE A 394 -1.73 -19.18 2.00
N ASN A 395 -0.78 -19.84 1.36
CA ASN A 395 -1.02 -20.46 0.06
C ASN A 395 -1.77 -21.79 0.25
N THR A 396 -3.10 -21.75 0.22
CA THR A 396 -3.97 -22.93 0.39
C THR A 396 -3.96 -23.86 -0.83
N GLY A 397 -3.09 -23.62 -1.81
CA GLY A 397 -3.08 -24.39 -3.07
C GLY A 397 -4.26 -24.04 -3.99
N GLN A 398 -5.10 -23.11 -3.61
CA GLN A 398 -6.05 -22.49 -4.52
C GLN A 398 -5.31 -21.42 -5.34
N LYS A 399 -5.31 -21.55 -6.67
CA LYS A 399 -5.17 -20.36 -7.51
C LYS A 399 -6.24 -19.40 -7.01
N ILE A 400 -5.80 -18.25 -6.50
CA ILE A 400 -6.72 -17.14 -6.18
C ILE A 400 -7.39 -16.85 -7.52
N ILE A 401 -8.66 -17.23 -7.64
CA ILE A 401 -9.45 -16.83 -8.78
C ILE A 401 -9.82 -15.41 -8.48
N ASP A 402 -9.39 -14.53 -9.35
CA ASP A 402 -9.93 -13.18 -9.44
C ASP A 402 -11.45 -13.28 -9.49
N ILE A 403 -12.13 -12.80 -8.44
CA ILE A 403 -13.58 -12.67 -8.38
C ILE A 403 -13.93 -11.32 -8.95
#